data_abfe62f7b94a736bdd459779c88ad123
#
_entry.id   abfe62f7b94a736bdd459779c88ad123
#
_cell.length_a   1.000
_cell.length_b   1.000
_cell.length_c   1.000
_cell.angle_alpha   90.00
_cell.angle_beta   90.00
_cell.angle_gamma   90.00
#
_symmetry.space_group_name_H-M   'P 1'
#
loop_
_entity.id
_entity.type
_entity.pdbx_description
1 polymer ?
#
loop_
_entity_poly.entity_id
_entity_poly.type
_entity_poly.pdbx_seq_one_letter_code
_entity_poly.pdbx_strand_id
1 'polypeptide(L)'
;KENNTAEGSDLPVKKWAGDPDNKWKIAAGTYKITLNTRTMKIDIVPFTPYAGMYMIGSATDAGWDINNPIAMTVDSGNPNVFTWEGDLKAGELKFSCDKKSDWSGDWFLAAKADKAPAGVEEPMIFSAHGSNPDNKWKITEAGTYKITLNQLTQKVIIKKQ
;
A
#
# COMPACT_ATOMS: atom_id res chain seq x y z
N LYS A 1 22.47 -4.04 16.52
CA LYS A 1 21.47 -4.50 17.48
C LYS A 1 22.09 -4.77 18.83
N GLU A 2 21.34 -4.60 19.91
CA GLU A 2 21.69 -5.05 21.27
C GLU A 2 20.81 -6.23 21.64
N ASN A 3 21.44 -7.39 21.87
CA ASN A 3 20.78 -8.65 22.29
C ASN A 3 19.67 -9.15 21.35
N ASN A 4 19.31 -10.41 21.42
CA ASN A 4 18.32 -11.10 20.61
C ASN A 4 16.88 -10.55 20.78
N THR A 5 16.70 -9.27 20.47
CA THR A 5 15.39 -8.60 20.51
C THR A 5 14.49 -9.17 19.43
N ALA A 6 13.25 -9.42 19.81
CA ALA A 6 12.20 -9.80 18.91
C ALA A 6 11.80 -8.63 17.97
N GLU A 7 10.73 -8.81 17.25
CA GLU A 7 10.01 -7.81 16.49
C GLU A 7 9.61 -6.58 17.34
N GLY A 8 9.40 -5.47 16.71
CA GLY A 8 8.99 -4.21 17.34
C GLY A 8 9.24 -3.02 16.44
N SER A 9 8.85 -1.86 16.93
CA SER A 9 9.05 -0.59 16.23
C SER A 9 10.13 0.24 16.92
N ASP A 10 10.78 1.10 16.13
CA ASP A 10 11.79 2.06 16.59
C ASP A 10 13.00 1.41 17.32
N LEU A 11 13.29 0.16 16.96
CA LEU A 11 14.39 -0.62 17.56
C LEU A 11 15.74 -0.04 17.14
N PRO A 12 16.72 0.10 18.08
CA PRO A 12 18.03 0.65 17.76
C PRO A 12 18.85 -0.29 16.87
N VAL A 13 19.53 0.27 15.88
CA VAL A 13 20.48 -0.40 15.00
C VAL A 13 21.86 0.18 15.21
N LYS A 14 22.88 -0.67 15.27
CA LYS A 14 24.28 -0.23 15.28
C LYS A 14 24.95 -0.62 13.97
N LYS A 15 25.81 0.26 13.46
CA LYS A 15 26.73 -0.12 12.40
C LYS A 15 27.68 -1.18 12.97
N TRP A 16 27.81 -2.28 12.23
CA TRP A 16 28.73 -3.34 12.65
C TRP A 16 30.19 -2.86 12.59
N ALA A 17 30.95 -3.16 13.63
CA ALA A 17 32.36 -2.79 13.75
C ALA A 17 33.18 -3.93 14.42
N GLY A 18 32.72 -5.17 14.33
CA GLY A 18 33.31 -6.34 14.97
C GLY A 18 32.35 -7.02 15.96
N ASP A 19 32.88 -7.86 16.82
CA ASP A 19 32.07 -8.53 17.85
C ASP A 19 31.49 -7.55 18.88
N PRO A 20 30.28 -7.84 19.42
CA PRO A 20 29.48 -9.03 19.17
C PRO A 20 28.61 -8.93 17.88
N ASP A 21 28.47 -10.04 17.16
CA ASP A 21 27.56 -10.18 16.01
C ASP A 21 26.11 -10.37 16.49
N ASN A 22 25.48 -9.30 16.91
CA ASN A 22 24.10 -9.30 17.43
C ASN A 22 23.08 -9.46 16.31
N LYS A 23 22.09 -10.34 16.51
CA LYS A 23 21.06 -10.68 15.53
C LYS A 23 19.66 -10.48 16.12
N TRP A 24 18.67 -10.21 15.24
CA TRP A 24 17.26 -10.32 15.64
C TRP A 24 16.82 -11.78 15.61
N LYS A 25 16.11 -12.20 16.64
CA LYS A 25 15.39 -13.48 16.66
C LYS A 25 13.93 -13.18 16.29
N ILE A 26 13.52 -13.66 15.13
CA ILE A 26 12.17 -13.43 14.57
C ILE A 26 11.50 -14.79 14.43
N ALA A 27 10.23 -14.90 14.82
CA ALA A 27 9.41 -16.07 14.56
C ALA A 27 9.16 -16.24 13.05
N ALA A 28 8.78 -17.44 12.62
CA ALA A 28 8.36 -17.63 11.24
C ALA A 28 7.08 -16.83 10.96
N GLY A 29 7.05 -16.13 9.84
CA GLY A 29 5.92 -15.25 9.49
C GLY A 29 6.25 -14.28 8.37
N THR A 30 5.29 -13.46 8.00
CA THR A 30 5.46 -12.35 7.07
C THR A 30 5.58 -11.05 7.85
N TYR A 31 6.57 -10.25 7.52
CA TYR A 31 6.90 -9.02 8.23
C TYR A 31 7.10 -7.86 7.27
N LYS A 32 6.71 -6.68 7.71
CA LYS A 32 7.17 -5.42 7.14
C LYS A 32 8.41 -4.97 7.92
N ILE A 33 9.53 -4.81 7.21
CA ILE A 33 10.79 -4.36 7.79
C ILE A 33 11.16 -3.02 7.17
N THR A 34 11.31 -1.99 8.01
CA THR A 34 11.71 -0.65 7.58
C THR A 34 12.99 -0.25 8.31
N LEU A 35 14.08 -0.03 7.58
CA LEU A 35 15.35 0.43 8.12
C LEU A 35 15.55 1.92 7.81
N ASN A 36 15.66 2.73 8.86
CA ASN A 36 16.04 4.14 8.74
C ASN A 36 17.54 4.29 9.07
N THR A 37 18.36 4.44 8.04
CA THR A 37 19.82 4.56 8.19
C THR A 37 20.27 5.91 8.73
N ARG A 38 19.42 6.94 8.67
CA ARG A 38 19.72 8.27 9.23
C ARG A 38 19.55 8.27 10.75
N THR A 39 18.45 7.71 11.24
CA THR A 39 18.15 7.64 12.68
C THR A 39 18.73 6.40 13.33
N MET A 40 19.27 5.46 12.54
CA MET A 40 19.73 4.16 12.99
C MET A 40 18.65 3.38 13.76
N LYS A 41 17.46 3.33 13.16
CA LYS A 41 16.30 2.64 13.71
C LYS A 41 15.74 1.65 12.71
N ILE A 42 15.16 0.56 13.20
CA ILE A 42 14.48 -0.45 12.40
C ILE A 42 13.12 -0.78 13.02
N ASP A 43 12.12 -0.91 12.15
CA ASP A 43 10.83 -1.49 12.49
C ASP A 43 10.78 -2.91 11.92
N ILE A 44 10.40 -3.86 12.74
CA ILE A 44 10.16 -5.26 12.36
C ILE A 44 8.77 -5.59 12.88
N VAL A 45 7.74 -5.46 12.06
CA VAL A 45 6.34 -5.62 12.48
C VAL A 45 5.67 -6.72 11.66
N PRO A 46 4.84 -7.58 12.28
CA PRO A 46 4.06 -8.56 11.56
C PRO A 46 3.21 -7.88 10.49
N PHE A 47 3.13 -8.50 9.31
CA PHE A 47 2.28 -8.06 8.22
C PHE A 47 1.05 -8.95 8.12
N THR A 48 -0.12 -8.37 8.34
CA THR A 48 -1.41 -9.03 8.13
C THR A 48 -2.03 -8.44 6.85
N PRO A 49 -2.20 -9.26 5.78
CA PRO A 49 -2.79 -8.78 4.55
C PRO A 49 -4.28 -8.44 4.75
N TYR A 50 -4.73 -7.40 4.08
CA TYR A 50 -6.16 -7.11 3.94
C TYR A 50 -6.79 -8.17 3.04
N ALA A 51 -7.99 -8.62 3.41
CA ALA A 51 -8.74 -9.59 2.63
C ALA A 51 -9.42 -9.00 1.39
N GLY A 52 -9.61 -7.68 1.35
CA GLY A 52 -10.22 -6.95 0.24
C GLY A 52 -9.43 -5.69 -0.11
N MET A 53 -9.63 -5.21 -1.32
CA MET A 53 -9.13 -3.93 -1.82
C MET A 53 -10.20 -3.29 -2.68
N TYR A 54 -10.40 -1.99 -2.52
CA TYR A 54 -11.50 -1.28 -3.14
C TYR A 54 -11.01 0.01 -3.79
N MET A 55 -11.63 0.36 -4.91
CA MET A 55 -11.36 1.59 -5.64
C MET A 55 -12.47 2.61 -5.39
N ILE A 56 -12.10 3.86 -5.20
CA ILE A 56 -13.03 4.96 -5.02
C ILE A 56 -12.46 6.24 -5.66
N GLY A 57 -13.33 7.07 -6.16
CA GLY A 57 -12.97 8.34 -6.78
C GLY A 57 -13.79 8.66 -8.00
N SER A 58 -13.78 9.91 -8.43
CA SER A 58 -14.56 10.40 -9.57
C SER A 58 -14.21 9.71 -10.90
N ALA A 59 -13.07 9.01 -10.99
CA ALA A 59 -12.72 8.19 -12.14
C ALA A 59 -13.50 6.88 -12.22
N THR A 60 -14.12 6.42 -11.11
CA THR A 60 -14.90 5.18 -11.06
C THR A 60 -16.40 5.46 -11.18
N ASP A 61 -17.19 4.43 -11.49
CA ASP A 61 -18.65 4.54 -11.49
C ASP A 61 -19.24 4.73 -10.09
N ALA A 62 -18.56 4.26 -9.05
CA ALA A 62 -18.94 4.51 -7.67
C ALA A 62 -18.75 5.99 -7.25
N GLY A 63 -17.94 6.75 -7.99
CA GLY A 63 -17.59 8.12 -7.60
C GLY A 63 -16.97 8.15 -6.20
N TRP A 64 -17.43 9.05 -5.36
CA TRP A 64 -17.00 9.19 -3.96
C TRP A 64 -17.97 8.54 -2.96
N ASP A 65 -18.76 7.56 -3.39
CA ASP A 65 -19.64 6.80 -2.50
C ASP A 65 -18.83 5.75 -1.71
N ILE A 66 -18.45 6.10 -0.48
CA ILE A 66 -17.65 5.23 0.42
C ILE A 66 -18.42 3.96 0.82
N ASN A 67 -19.75 3.94 0.72
CA ASN A 67 -20.54 2.77 1.07
C ASN A 67 -20.58 1.73 -0.04
N ASN A 68 -20.31 2.14 -1.30
CA ASN A 68 -20.35 1.28 -2.48
C ASN A 68 -19.09 1.40 -3.36
N PRO A 69 -17.86 1.27 -2.79
CA PRO A 69 -16.64 1.34 -3.57
C PRO A 69 -16.54 0.13 -4.51
N ILE A 70 -15.78 0.27 -5.60
CA ILE A 70 -15.56 -0.82 -6.56
C ILE A 70 -14.58 -1.83 -5.98
N ALA A 71 -15.01 -3.07 -5.79
CA ALA A 71 -14.14 -4.14 -5.30
C ALA A 71 -13.14 -4.58 -6.39
N MET A 72 -11.89 -4.82 -5.98
CA MET A 72 -10.89 -5.49 -6.79
C MET A 72 -10.91 -7.00 -6.51
N THR A 73 -10.44 -7.81 -7.45
CA THR A 73 -10.33 -9.25 -7.32
C THR A 73 -8.96 -9.62 -6.76
N VAL A 74 -8.93 -10.43 -5.69
CA VAL A 74 -7.69 -11.00 -5.17
C VAL A 74 -7.14 -12.03 -6.15
N ASP A 75 -5.84 -12.01 -6.38
CA ASP A 75 -5.17 -13.02 -7.19
C ASP A 75 -5.16 -14.38 -6.48
N SER A 76 -5.54 -15.45 -7.19
CA SER A 76 -5.68 -16.79 -6.60
C SER A 76 -4.36 -17.42 -6.16
N GLY A 77 -3.25 -17.00 -6.77
CA GLY A 77 -1.90 -17.49 -6.47
C GLY A 77 -1.15 -16.63 -5.46
N ASN A 78 -1.61 -15.39 -5.22
CA ASN A 78 -0.95 -14.46 -4.32
C ASN A 78 -1.95 -13.54 -3.58
N PRO A 79 -2.28 -13.80 -2.31
CA PRO A 79 -3.25 -13.02 -1.55
C PRO A 79 -2.83 -11.56 -1.30
N ASN A 80 -1.60 -11.19 -1.65
CA ASN A 80 -1.14 -9.82 -1.58
C ASN A 80 -1.39 -9.01 -2.85
N VAL A 81 -1.87 -9.65 -3.92
CA VAL A 81 -2.11 -9.01 -5.21
C VAL A 81 -3.59 -8.90 -5.48
N PHE A 82 -4.01 -7.71 -5.87
CA PHE A 82 -5.37 -7.41 -6.31
C PHE A 82 -5.35 -6.91 -7.74
N THR A 83 -6.34 -7.33 -8.53
CA THR A 83 -6.48 -6.95 -9.94
C THR A 83 -7.86 -6.39 -10.20
N TRP A 84 -7.95 -5.51 -11.17
CA TRP A 84 -9.21 -5.02 -11.70
C TRP A 84 -9.02 -4.62 -13.17
N GLU A 85 -10.05 -4.84 -13.97
CA GLU A 85 -10.06 -4.40 -15.37
C GLU A 85 -11.46 -3.86 -15.70
N GLY A 86 -11.51 -2.72 -16.37
CA GLY A 86 -12.76 -2.07 -16.73
C GLY A 86 -12.55 -0.62 -17.16
N ASP A 87 -13.65 0.10 -17.34
CA ASP A 87 -13.62 1.47 -17.81
C ASP A 87 -13.46 2.47 -16.66
N LEU A 88 -12.54 3.41 -16.84
CA LEU A 88 -12.39 4.58 -15.99
C LEU A 88 -12.72 5.84 -16.78
N LYS A 89 -13.26 6.83 -16.06
CA LYS A 89 -13.49 8.20 -16.55
C LYS A 89 -12.24 9.06 -16.23
N ALA A 90 -12.10 10.18 -16.91
CA ALA A 90 -11.17 11.20 -16.44
C ALA A 90 -11.60 11.68 -15.04
N GLY A 91 -10.69 11.69 -14.07
CA GLY A 91 -11.02 11.98 -12.68
C GLY A 91 -9.97 11.49 -11.69
N GLU A 92 -10.33 11.45 -10.43
CA GLU A 92 -9.45 11.03 -9.34
C GLU A 92 -9.73 9.60 -8.91
N LEU A 93 -8.68 8.92 -8.42
CA LEU A 93 -8.71 7.53 -7.96
C LEU A 93 -7.81 7.34 -6.74
N LYS A 94 -8.28 6.62 -5.73
CA LYS A 94 -7.49 6.07 -4.63
C LYS A 94 -8.02 4.69 -4.21
N PHE A 95 -7.27 3.96 -3.38
CA PHE A 95 -7.62 2.62 -2.96
C PHE A 95 -7.88 2.56 -1.46
N SER A 96 -9.01 1.96 -1.06
CA SER A 96 -9.32 1.64 0.33
C SER A 96 -8.95 0.19 0.62
N CYS A 97 -8.30 -0.05 1.74
CA CYS A 97 -7.89 -1.39 2.18
C CYS A 97 -9.02 -2.13 2.92
N ASP A 98 -10.02 -1.40 3.36
CA ASP A 98 -11.17 -1.93 4.09
C ASP A 98 -12.46 -1.22 3.64
N LYS A 99 -13.59 -1.91 3.80
CA LYS A 99 -14.91 -1.35 3.49
C LYS A 99 -15.53 -0.77 4.76
N LYS A 100 -15.22 0.49 5.06
CA LYS A 100 -15.87 1.23 6.15
C LYS A 100 -16.91 2.19 5.59
N SER A 101 -17.91 2.50 6.42
CA SER A 101 -18.97 3.47 6.09
C SER A 101 -18.53 4.92 6.22
N ASP A 102 -17.28 5.15 6.60
CA ASP A 102 -16.68 6.46 6.75
C ASP A 102 -15.26 6.50 6.17
N TRP A 103 -14.63 7.67 6.19
CA TRP A 103 -13.29 7.87 5.63
C TRP A 103 -12.14 7.54 6.57
N SER A 104 -12.42 6.95 7.73
CA SER A 104 -11.44 6.61 8.77
C SER A 104 -10.68 5.30 8.51
N GLY A 105 -10.98 4.62 7.40
CA GLY A 105 -10.31 3.36 7.00
C GLY A 105 -8.83 3.54 6.65
N ASP A 106 -8.22 2.45 6.24
CA ASP A 106 -6.83 2.41 5.78
C ASP A 106 -6.78 2.55 4.24
N TRP A 107 -5.76 3.21 3.74
CA TRP A 107 -5.67 3.64 2.34
C TRP A 107 -4.33 3.34 1.70
N PHE A 108 -4.36 3.02 0.40
CA PHE A 108 -3.22 3.19 -0.49
C PHE A 108 -3.45 4.40 -1.39
N LEU A 109 -2.51 5.33 -1.36
CA LEU A 109 -2.57 6.65 -1.97
C LEU A 109 -1.45 6.83 -2.99
N ALA A 110 -1.63 7.73 -3.93
CA ALA A 110 -0.57 8.09 -4.85
C ALA A 110 0.63 8.71 -4.11
N ALA A 111 1.84 8.47 -4.60
CA ALA A 111 3.06 9.00 -4.00
C ALA A 111 3.15 10.54 -4.03
N LYS A 112 2.35 11.17 -4.92
CA LYS A 112 2.20 12.64 -5.03
C LYS A 112 0.74 12.97 -5.37
N ALA A 113 0.30 14.15 -4.98
CA ALA A 113 -1.01 14.66 -5.37
C ALA A 113 -1.15 14.74 -6.91
N ASP A 114 -2.34 14.45 -7.41
CA ASP A 114 -2.72 14.54 -8.82
C ASP A 114 -1.77 13.81 -9.80
N LYS A 115 -1.16 12.72 -9.34
CA LYS A 115 -0.20 11.98 -10.14
C LYS A 115 -0.91 11.22 -11.26
N ALA A 116 -0.57 11.51 -12.50
CA ALA A 116 -0.98 10.68 -13.63
C ALA A 116 -0.34 9.28 -13.51
N PRO A 117 -1.09 8.19 -13.77
CA PRO A 117 -0.55 6.84 -13.79
C PRO A 117 0.62 6.71 -14.77
N ALA A 118 1.68 6.04 -14.36
CA ALA A 118 2.86 5.84 -15.21
C ALA A 118 2.68 4.70 -16.25
N GLY A 119 1.65 3.88 -16.12
CA GLY A 119 1.43 2.67 -16.93
C GLY A 119 2.39 1.53 -16.63
N VAL A 120 3.29 1.72 -15.68
CA VAL A 120 4.26 0.74 -15.16
C VAL A 120 4.20 0.70 -13.64
N GLU A 121 4.92 -0.23 -13.02
CA GLU A 121 4.95 -0.35 -11.56
C GLU A 121 5.45 0.94 -10.89
N GLU A 122 4.68 1.45 -9.95
CA GLU A 122 4.97 2.65 -9.20
C GLU A 122 4.62 2.51 -7.72
N PRO A 123 5.32 3.24 -6.82
CA PRO A 123 5.08 3.15 -5.38
C PRO A 123 3.77 3.81 -4.97
N MET A 124 3.18 3.24 -3.93
CA MET A 124 2.05 3.80 -3.18
C MET A 124 2.49 4.28 -1.81
N ILE A 125 1.70 5.18 -1.20
CA ILE A 125 1.81 5.53 0.22
C ILE A 125 0.70 4.80 0.96
N PHE A 126 1.05 4.08 2.01
CA PHE A 126 0.07 3.55 2.96
C PHE A 126 -0.26 4.62 4.01
N SER A 127 -1.55 4.84 4.25
CA SER A 127 -2.05 5.75 5.27
C SER A 127 -3.08 5.02 6.13
N ALA A 128 -2.77 4.85 7.42
CA ALA A 128 -3.68 4.23 8.38
C ALA A 128 -4.64 5.28 8.96
N HIS A 129 -5.88 4.86 9.23
CA HIS A 129 -6.90 5.66 9.92
C HIS A 129 -7.22 6.99 9.24
N GLY A 130 -7.45 6.94 7.95
CA GLY A 130 -7.75 8.10 7.11
C GLY A 130 -6.68 8.36 6.05
N SER A 131 -6.94 9.24 5.11
CA SER A 131 -6.01 9.58 4.03
C SER A 131 -5.25 10.87 4.36
N ASN A 132 -3.99 10.73 4.76
CA ASN A 132 -3.11 11.86 5.02
C ASN A 132 -1.66 11.54 4.59
N PRO A 133 -1.08 12.24 3.59
CA PRO A 133 -1.75 13.24 2.73
C PRO A 133 -2.83 12.57 1.86
N ASP A 134 -3.90 13.28 1.52
CA ASP A 134 -4.99 12.74 0.68
C ASP A 134 -4.64 12.78 -0.82
N ASN A 135 -3.53 12.15 -1.16
CA ASN A 135 -3.04 12.07 -2.54
C ASN A 135 -3.87 11.08 -3.37
N LYS A 136 -4.14 11.45 -4.60
CA LYS A 136 -4.92 10.65 -5.56
C LYS A 136 -4.16 10.50 -6.86
N TRP A 137 -4.44 9.42 -7.60
CA TRP A 137 -4.08 9.36 -9.00
C TRP A 137 -5.06 10.21 -9.79
N LYS A 138 -4.55 10.89 -10.83
CA LYS A 138 -5.33 11.65 -11.79
C LYS A 138 -5.43 10.86 -13.09
N ILE A 139 -6.56 10.22 -13.33
CA ILE A 139 -6.88 9.63 -14.63
C ILE A 139 -7.16 10.78 -15.59
N THR A 140 -6.33 10.96 -16.59
CA THR A 140 -6.42 12.10 -17.53
C THR A 140 -7.29 11.80 -18.75
N GLU A 141 -7.43 10.53 -19.10
CA GLU A 141 -8.20 10.08 -20.25
C GLU A 141 -9.14 8.96 -19.87
N ALA A 142 -10.40 9.04 -20.32
CA ALA A 142 -11.32 7.93 -20.19
C ALA A 142 -10.88 6.73 -21.06
N GLY A 143 -11.25 5.53 -20.67
CA GLY A 143 -11.00 4.30 -21.40
C GLY A 143 -10.91 3.08 -20.52
N THR A 144 -10.62 1.94 -21.13
CA THR A 144 -10.43 0.69 -20.43
C THR A 144 -9.02 0.65 -19.79
N TYR A 145 -8.98 0.31 -18.50
CA TYR A 145 -7.75 0.21 -17.73
C TYR A 145 -7.63 -1.16 -17.08
N LYS A 146 -6.39 -1.61 -16.97
CA LYS A 146 -6.03 -2.73 -16.10
C LYS A 146 -5.22 -2.22 -14.92
N ILE A 147 -5.62 -2.61 -13.71
CA ILE A 147 -4.97 -2.24 -12.46
C ILE A 147 -4.47 -3.51 -11.78
N THR A 148 -3.21 -3.50 -11.34
CA THR A 148 -2.62 -4.54 -10.49
C THR A 148 -1.98 -3.87 -9.29
N LEU A 149 -2.44 -4.19 -8.08
CA LEU A 149 -1.97 -3.64 -6.83
C LEU A 149 -1.38 -4.74 -5.97
N ASN A 150 -0.19 -4.52 -5.42
CA ASN A 150 0.44 -5.42 -4.45
C ASN A 150 0.55 -4.71 -3.10
N GLN A 151 -0.26 -5.16 -2.13
CA GLN A 151 -0.32 -4.56 -0.80
C GLN A 151 0.93 -4.78 0.04
N LEU A 152 1.65 -5.89 -0.16
CA LEU A 152 2.88 -6.20 0.57
C LEU A 152 4.03 -5.28 0.14
N THR A 153 4.24 -5.15 -1.17
CA THR A 153 5.31 -4.30 -1.72
C THR A 153 4.91 -2.83 -1.80
N GLN A 154 3.63 -2.51 -1.58
CA GLN A 154 3.04 -1.17 -1.72
C GLN A 154 3.30 -0.58 -3.09
N LYS A 155 3.01 -1.36 -4.14
CA LYS A 155 3.19 -0.96 -5.53
C LYS A 155 1.93 -1.21 -6.34
N VAL A 156 1.73 -0.38 -7.36
CA VAL A 156 0.59 -0.48 -8.27
C VAL A 156 1.02 -0.27 -9.71
N ILE A 157 0.30 -0.91 -10.62
CA ILE A 157 0.33 -0.63 -12.06
C ILE A 157 -1.08 -0.20 -12.43
N ILE A 158 -1.25 0.99 -12.97
CA ILE A 158 -2.50 1.49 -13.56
C ILE A 158 -2.21 1.74 -15.02
N LYS A 159 -2.68 0.87 -15.91
CA LYS A 159 -2.32 0.89 -17.33
C LYS A 159 -3.59 0.96 -18.18
N LYS A 160 -3.65 1.95 -19.07
CA LYS A 160 -4.65 2.03 -20.14
C LYS A 160 -4.37 0.94 -21.19
N GLN A 161 -5.42 0.25 -21.61
CA GLN A 161 -5.36 -0.82 -22.61
C GLN A 161 -5.46 -0.27 -24.03
#